data_afee22e62a0f69bf201ea30644fcea40
#
_entry.id   afee22e62a0f69bf201ea30644fcea40
#
_cell.length_a   1.000
_cell.length_b   1.000
_cell.length_c   1.000
_cell.angle_alpha   90.00
_cell.angle_beta   90.00
_cell.angle_gamma   90.00
#
_symmetry.space_group_name_H-M   'P 1'
#
loop_
_entity.id
_entity.type
_entity.pdbx_description
1 polymer ?
#
loop_
_entity_poly.entity_id
_entity_poly.type
_entity_poly.pdbx_seq_one_letter_code
_entity_poly.pdbx_strand_id
1 'polypeptide(L)'
;MMQRLRRRAILLLALVLIGGAYTVYADQRTRTPEAALMQILHAVRTEDRQLFDTYVDEDAVLTSLHTDVSTLLVDNIDALHARHPADWFFRHDSAFMKNYMEQHRTEHLDAARTALDFYFDTQRVPVTKTDGNARWGSDEMRAFAAHYTADMEPAVIAGDRASVLCRVYGDDTDYGRLLSEGFVTAELVRRENGRWKLVRIRTDPARANGFYAFIDAAERYWELQGWD
;
A
#
# COMPACT_ATOMS: atom_id res chain seq x y z
N MET A 1 -34.88 9.01 -50.95
CA MET A 1 -34.76 9.63 -49.61
C MET A 1 -34.65 8.56 -48.47
N MET A 2 -35.49 7.51 -48.48
CA MET A 2 -35.51 6.46 -47.46
C MET A 2 -34.23 5.64 -47.30
N GLN A 3 -33.46 5.34 -48.37
CA GLN A 3 -32.22 4.57 -48.28
C GLN A 3 -31.11 5.33 -47.55
N ARG A 4 -31.03 6.67 -47.63
CA ARG A 4 -30.03 7.46 -46.91
C ARG A 4 -30.33 7.55 -45.41
N LEU A 5 -31.61 7.55 -45.02
CA LEU A 5 -32.05 7.49 -43.62
C LEU A 5 -31.70 6.16 -42.98
N ARG A 6 -31.96 5.05 -43.69
CA ARG A 6 -31.62 3.70 -43.21
C ARG A 6 -30.11 3.49 -42.98
N ARG A 7 -29.26 3.99 -43.93
CA ARG A 7 -27.81 3.92 -43.75
C ARG A 7 -27.31 4.75 -42.57
N ARG A 8 -27.90 5.93 -42.32
CA ARG A 8 -27.55 6.76 -41.16
C ARG A 8 -27.98 6.12 -39.82
N ALA A 9 -29.16 5.49 -39.79
CA ALA A 9 -29.64 4.77 -38.62
C ALA A 9 -28.78 3.55 -38.30
N ILE A 10 -28.32 2.80 -39.30
CA ILE A 10 -27.43 1.65 -39.12
C ILE A 10 -26.05 2.11 -38.60
N LEU A 11 -25.51 3.22 -39.13
CA LEU A 11 -24.24 3.79 -38.66
C LEU A 11 -24.32 4.29 -37.22
N LEU A 12 -25.43 4.94 -36.82
CA LEU A 12 -25.66 5.35 -35.45
C LEU A 12 -25.79 4.17 -34.50
N LEU A 13 -26.53 3.13 -34.91
CA LEU A 13 -26.66 1.90 -34.13
C LEU A 13 -25.30 1.18 -33.95
N ALA A 14 -24.50 1.13 -35.02
CA ALA A 14 -23.13 0.55 -34.95
C ALA A 14 -22.22 1.35 -34.02
N LEU A 15 -22.29 2.69 -34.04
CA LEU A 15 -21.51 3.54 -33.14
C LEU A 15 -21.94 3.37 -31.67
N VAL A 16 -23.25 3.25 -31.41
CA VAL A 16 -23.75 2.97 -30.04
C VAL A 16 -23.31 1.60 -29.55
N LEU A 17 -23.34 0.57 -30.41
CA LEU A 17 -22.87 -0.77 -30.06
C LEU A 17 -21.37 -0.82 -29.83
N ILE A 18 -20.56 -0.14 -30.66
CA ILE A 18 -19.10 -0.05 -30.48
C ILE A 18 -18.78 0.74 -29.22
N GLY A 19 -19.45 1.88 -28.98
CA GLY A 19 -19.30 2.67 -27.77
C GLY A 19 -19.69 1.90 -26.50
N GLY A 20 -20.82 1.18 -26.55
CA GLY A 20 -21.27 0.30 -25.47
C GLY A 20 -20.31 -0.87 -25.22
N ALA A 21 -19.84 -1.54 -26.28
CA ALA A 21 -18.86 -2.61 -26.15
C ALA A 21 -17.50 -2.11 -25.60
N TYR A 22 -17.07 -0.91 -26.01
CA TYR A 22 -15.85 -0.28 -25.50
C TYR A 22 -15.96 0.07 -24.01
N THR A 23 -17.10 0.64 -23.57
CA THR A 23 -17.32 0.96 -22.14
C THR A 23 -17.37 -0.30 -21.28
N VAL A 24 -18.05 -1.37 -21.74
CA VAL A 24 -18.08 -2.68 -21.05
C VAL A 24 -16.68 -3.30 -21.01
N TYR A 25 -15.94 -3.24 -22.10
CA TYR A 25 -14.57 -3.77 -22.16
C TYR A 25 -13.61 -2.96 -21.27
N ALA A 26 -13.72 -1.63 -21.27
CA ALA A 26 -12.97 -0.77 -20.38
C ALA A 26 -13.32 -1.03 -18.90
N ASP A 27 -14.61 -1.16 -18.57
CA ASP A 27 -15.06 -1.48 -17.22
C ASP A 27 -14.59 -2.87 -16.76
N GLN A 28 -14.60 -3.88 -17.63
CA GLN A 28 -14.05 -5.20 -17.31
C GLN A 28 -12.54 -5.17 -17.05
N ARG A 29 -11.77 -4.39 -17.82
CA ARG A 29 -10.34 -4.19 -17.57
C ARG A 29 -10.05 -3.52 -16.23
N THR A 30 -10.94 -2.66 -15.73
CA THR A 30 -10.80 -2.03 -14.40
C THR A 30 -11.24 -2.94 -13.25
N ARG A 31 -11.74 -4.15 -13.55
CA ARG A 31 -12.24 -5.12 -12.56
C ARG A 31 -11.27 -6.26 -12.29
N THR A 32 -9.99 -6.08 -12.58
CA THR A 32 -8.95 -7.05 -12.20
C THR A 32 -8.24 -6.61 -10.91
N PRO A 33 -7.63 -7.54 -10.15
CA PRO A 33 -6.85 -7.19 -8.96
C PRO A 33 -5.71 -6.23 -9.27
N GLU A 34 -5.00 -6.44 -10.38
CA GLU A 34 -3.89 -5.59 -10.83
C GLU A 34 -4.38 -4.17 -11.17
N ALA A 35 -5.53 -4.07 -11.83
CA ALA A 35 -6.13 -2.76 -12.13
C ALA A 35 -6.50 -2.01 -10.84
N ALA A 36 -7.02 -2.70 -9.82
CA ALA A 36 -7.29 -2.09 -8.52
C ALA A 36 -6.00 -1.56 -7.87
N LEU A 37 -4.90 -2.33 -7.89
CA LEU A 37 -3.61 -1.88 -7.38
C LEU A 37 -3.05 -0.69 -8.17
N MET A 38 -3.20 -0.68 -9.49
CA MET A 38 -2.82 0.49 -10.31
C MET A 38 -3.62 1.75 -9.96
N GLN A 39 -4.93 1.61 -9.65
CA GLN A 39 -5.74 2.73 -9.16
C GLN A 39 -5.27 3.22 -7.78
N ILE A 40 -4.86 2.33 -6.89
CA ILE A 40 -4.28 2.68 -5.59
C ILE A 40 -2.97 3.46 -5.78
N LEU A 41 -2.05 2.97 -6.63
CA LEU A 41 -0.81 3.68 -6.93
C LEU A 41 -1.08 5.06 -7.56
N HIS A 42 -2.09 5.16 -8.44
CA HIS A 42 -2.50 6.42 -9.00
C HIS A 42 -3.04 7.37 -7.92
N ALA A 43 -3.95 6.89 -7.06
CA ALA A 43 -4.50 7.66 -5.95
C ALA A 43 -3.41 8.20 -5.01
N VAL A 44 -2.42 7.38 -4.66
CA VAL A 44 -1.27 7.79 -3.85
C VAL A 44 -0.47 8.89 -4.55
N ARG A 45 -0.14 8.72 -5.83
CA ARG A 45 0.65 9.71 -6.59
C ARG A 45 -0.05 11.03 -6.83
N THR A 46 -1.38 11.00 -6.93
CA THR A 46 -2.22 12.20 -7.18
C THR A 46 -2.86 12.75 -5.90
N GLU A 47 -2.58 12.13 -4.75
CA GLU A 47 -3.16 12.46 -3.44
C GLU A 47 -4.70 12.46 -3.47
N ASP A 48 -5.31 11.55 -4.26
CA ASP A 48 -6.76 11.40 -4.40
C ASP A 48 -7.32 10.45 -3.31
N ARG A 49 -7.77 11.03 -2.19
CA ARG A 49 -8.39 10.30 -1.07
C ARG A 49 -9.62 9.50 -1.50
N GLN A 50 -10.50 10.07 -2.33
CA GLN A 50 -11.73 9.41 -2.73
C GLN A 50 -11.45 8.16 -3.57
N LEU A 51 -10.48 8.26 -4.48
CA LEU A 51 -10.04 7.12 -5.27
C LEU A 51 -9.37 6.06 -4.38
N PHE A 52 -8.54 6.46 -3.43
CA PHE A 52 -7.90 5.57 -2.45
C PHE A 52 -8.96 4.79 -1.66
N ASP A 53 -9.93 5.45 -1.05
CA ASP A 53 -11.00 4.83 -0.26
C ASP A 53 -11.88 3.87 -1.07
N THR A 54 -11.96 4.08 -2.39
CA THR A 54 -12.68 3.19 -3.29
C THR A 54 -12.02 1.82 -3.38
N TYR A 55 -10.67 1.77 -3.36
CA TYR A 55 -9.89 0.55 -3.61
C TYR A 55 -9.15 0.02 -2.38
N VAL A 56 -9.10 0.74 -1.26
CA VAL A 56 -8.42 0.32 -0.03
C VAL A 56 -9.41 0.23 1.12
N ASP A 57 -9.42 -0.90 1.81
CA ASP A 57 -10.06 -1.06 3.12
C ASP A 57 -9.02 -0.68 4.18
N GLU A 58 -8.95 0.62 4.48
CA GLU A 58 -7.90 1.19 5.32
C GLU A 58 -7.81 0.49 6.68
N ASP A 59 -8.95 0.30 7.36
CA ASP A 59 -8.97 -0.35 8.67
C ASP A 59 -8.46 -1.79 8.60
N ALA A 60 -8.85 -2.55 7.57
CA ALA A 60 -8.37 -3.92 7.37
C ALA A 60 -6.87 -3.94 7.09
N VAL A 61 -6.37 -3.05 6.22
CA VAL A 61 -4.95 -2.97 5.86
C VAL A 61 -4.12 -2.56 7.07
N LEU A 62 -4.45 -1.49 7.78
CA LEU A 62 -3.68 -1.02 8.94
C LEU A 62 -3.69 -2.05 10.07
N THR A 63 -4.86 -2.62 10.37
CA THR A 63 -4.99 -3.64 11.42
C THR A 63 -4.17 -4.89 11.10
N SER A 64 -4.22 -5.37 9.84
CA SER A 64 -3.44 -6.53 9.42
C SER A 64 -1.95 -6.25 9.40
N LEU A 65 -1.54 -5.07 8.90
CA LEU A 65 -0.15 -4.65 8.87
C LEU A 65 0.43 -4.58 10.30
N HIS A 66 -0.26 -3.94 11.24
CA HIS A 66 0.15 -3.90 12.64
C HIS A 66 0.31 -5.32 13.22
N THR A 67 -0.66 -6.20 12.96
CA THR A 67 -0.63 -7.59 13.47
C THR A 67 0.54 -8.38 12.87
N ASP A 68 0.75 -8.28 11.55
CA ASP A 68 1.81 -8.99 10.85
C ASP A 68 3.20 -8.51 11.27
N VAL A 69 3.41 -7.19 11.35
CA VAL A 69 4.68 -6.60 11.81
C VAL A 69 4.95 -6.97 13.27
N SER A 70 3.93 -6.88 14.14
CA SER A 70 4.07 -7.28 15.55
C SER A 70 4.49 -8.74 15.68
N THR A 71 3.86 -9.64 14.91
CA THR A 71 4.21 -11.07 14.92
C THR A 71 5.65 -11.28 14.43
N LEU A 72 6.03 -10.65 13.32
CA LEU A 72 7.37 -10.78 12.77
C LEU A 72 8.45 -10.22 13.71
N LEU A 73 8.19 -9.09 14.39
CA LEU A 73 9.10 -8.54 15.41
C LEU A 73 9.28 -9.51 16.58
N VAL A 74 8.18 -10.05 17.12
CA VAL A 74 8.23 -11.00 18.25
C VAL A 74 8.96 -12.28 17.88
N ASP A 75 8.66 -12.84 16.71
CA ASP A 75 9.21 -14.13 16.26
C ASP A 75 10.69 -14.03 15.87
N ASN A 76 11.17 -12.83 15.51
CA ASN A 76 12.53 -12.64 15.01
C ASN A 76 13.39 -11.73 15.90
N ILE A 77 12.97 -11.43 17.12
CA ILE A 77 13.65 -10.44 17.98
C ILE A 77 15.14 -10.75 18.22
N ASP A 78 15.49 -11.99 18.45
CA ASP A 78 16.88 -12.41 18.67
C ASP A 78 17.74 -12.20 17.41
N ALA A 79 17.19 -12.50 16.24
CA ALA A 79 17.87 -12.28 14.96
C ALA A 79 18.00 -10.78 14.63
N LEU A 80 16.99 -9.98 14.98
CA LEU A 80 17.03 -8.53 14.84
C LEU A 80 18.07 -7.91 15.77
N HIS A 81 18.13 -8.35 17.04
CA HIS A 81 19.16 -7.91 17.96
C HIS A 81 20.58 -8.28 17.49
N ALA A 82 20.77 -9.49 16.98
CA ALA A 82 22.07 -9.88 16.43
C ALA A 82 22.49 -9.06 15.21
N ARG A 83 21.52 -8.59 14.41
CA ARG A 83 21.74 -7.80 13.20
C ARG A 83 21.96 -6.30 13.51
N HIS A 84 21.21 -5.78 14.48
CA HIS A 84 21.23 -4.37 14.90
C HIS A 84 21.49 -4.26 16.41
N PRO A 85 22.68 -4.61 16.89
CA PRO A 85 22.96 -4.68 18.34
C PRO A 85 22.99 -3.31 19.02
N ALA A 86 23.13 -2.24 18.27
CA ALA A 86 23.09 -0.86 18.78
C ALA A 86 21.67 -0.39 19.05
N ASP A 87 20.67 -0.87 18.31
CA ASP A 87 19.29 -0.46 18.50
C ASP A 87 18.76 -0.96 19.85
N TRP A 88 18.37 -0.01 20.71
CA TRP A 88 17.84 -0.29 22.04
C TRP A 88 16.52 -1.10 21.98
N PHE A 89 15.70 -0.92 20.93
CA PHE A 89 14.42 -1.55 20.79
C PHE A 89 14.54 -3.06 20.62
N PHE A 90 15.54 -3.52 19.86
CA PHE A 90 15.80 -4.96 19.66
C PHE A 90 16.57 -5.63 20.80
N ARG A 91 17.01 -4.88 21.83
CA ARG A 91 17.67 -5.48 23.02
C ARG A 91 16.71 -6.16 23.99
N HIS A 92 15.42 -5.99 23.78
CA HIS A 92 14.39 -6.59 24.62
C HIS A 92 14.04 -8.02 24.15
N ASP A 93 13.46 -8.81 25.06
CA ASP A 93 12.99 -10.15 24.74
C ASP A 93 11.64 -10.15 24.01
N SER A 94 11.23 -11.31 23.52
CA SER A 94 9.97 -11.47 22.81
C SER A 94 8.73 -11.17 23.66
N ALA A 95 8.81 -11.41 24.99
CA ALA A 95 7.71 -11.13 25.90
C ALA A 95 7.49 -9.63 26.06
N PHE A 96 8.58 -8.86 26.24
CA PHE A 96 8.51 -7.40 26.23
C PHE A 96 7.96 -6.88 24.93
N MET A 97 8.49 -7.34 23.78
CA MET A 97 8.07 -6.89 22.47
C MET A 97 6.59 -7.14 22.23
N LYS A 98 6.10 -8.34 22.55
CA LYS A 98 4.68 -8.68 22.45
C LYS A 98 3.82 -7.73 23.29
N ASN A 99 4.16 -7.55 24.56
CA ASN A 99 3.43 -6.69 25.46
C ASN A 99 3.43 -5.22 25.01
N TYR A 100 4.58 -4.72 24.54
CA TYR A 100 4.71 -3.37 24.00
C TYR A 100 3.80 -3.14 22.80
N MET A 101 3.83 -4.03 21.81
CA MET A 101 3.02 -3.92 20.61
C MET A 101 1.51 -4.02 20.90
N GLU A 102 1.11 -4.86 21.87
CA GLU A 102 -0.28 -4.97 22.29
C GLU A 102 -0.76 -3.71 23.05
N GLN A 103 0.04 -3.19 23.98
CA GLN A 103 -0.31 -2.01 24.77
C GLN A 103 -0.42 -0.75 23.91
N HIS A 104 0.44 -0.56 22.94
CA HIS A 104 0.47 0.63 22.08
C HIS A 104 -0.32 0.47 20.77
N ARG A 105 -1.04 -0.65 20.59
CA ARG A 105 -1.75 -0.94 19.34
C ARG A 105 -2.67 0.20 18.89
N THR A 106 -3.50 0.71 19.79
CA THR A 106 -4.45 1.78 19.46
C THR A 106 -3.71 3.05 19.05
N GLU A 107 -2.69 3.42 19.79
CA GLU A 107 -1.84 4.58 19.51
C GLU A 107 -1.16 4.47 18.14
N HIS A 108 -0.58 3.30 17.83
CA HIS A 108 0.06 3.06 16.54
C HIS A 108 -0.94 3.16 15.37
N LEU A 109 -2.14 2.57 15.52
CA LEU A 109 -3.17 2.62 14.48
C LEU A 109 -3.72 4.04 14.28
N ASP A 110 -3.94 4.79 15.36
CA ASP A 110 -4.42 6.16 15.29
C ASP A 110 -3.36 7.10 14.68
N ALA A 111 -2.09 6.90 15.02
CA ALA A 111 -0.99 7.63 14.41
C ALA A 111 -0.89 7.36 12.90
N ALA A 112 -1.03 6.09 12.48
CA ALA A 112 -1.01 5.72 11.08
C ALA A 112 -2.20 6.31 10.29
N ARG A 113 -3.42 6.28 10.84
CA ARG A 113 -4.61 6.92 10.25
C ARG A 113 -4.40 8.43 10.11
N THR A 114 -3.95 9.08 11.18
CA THR A 114 -3.69 10.51 11.17
C THR A 114 -2.62 10.88 10.12
N ALA A 115 -1.57 10.08 9.97
CA ALA A 115 -0.56 10.30 8.93
C ALA A 115 -1.14 10.16 7.52
N LEU A 116 -2.02 9.18 7.28
CA LEU A 116 -2.74 9.03 6.01
C LEU A 116 -3.68 10.20 5.74
N ASP A 117 -4.40 10.70 6.76
CA ASP A 117 -5.25 11.87 6.61
C ASP A 117 -4.45 13.12 6.24
N PHE A 118 -3.28 13.33 6.84
CA PHE A 118 -2.36 14.40 6.44
C PHE A 118 -1.80 14.20 5.03
N TYR A 119 -1.56 12.96 4.63
CA TYR A 119 -1.07 12.65 3.28
C TYR A 119 -2.05 13.10 2.21
N PHE A 120 -3.33 12.78 2.38
CA PHE A 120 -4.37 13.05 1.37
C PHE A 120 -5.03 14.42 1.53
N ASP A 121 -5.01 15.03 2.72
CA ASP A 121 -5.70 16.31 2.95
C ASP A 121 -5.02 17.16 4.04
N THR A 122 -3.93 17.79 3.67
CA THR A 122 -3.17 18.67 4.57
C THR A 122 -3.96 19.90 5.06
N GLN A 123 -5.08 20.26 4.41
CA GLN A 123 -5.83 21.49 4.73
C GLN A 123 -6.97 21.25 5.73
N ARG A 124 -7.46 20.01 5.84
CA ARG A 124 -8.65 19.69 6.67
C ARG A 124 -8.31 19.23 8.07
N VAL A 125 -7.08 18.74 8.30
CA VAL A 125 -6.69 18.26 9.62
C VAL A 125 -6.27 19.43 10.49
N PRO A 126 -6.96 19.72 11.61
CA PRO A 126 -6.55 20.76 12.53
C PRO A 126 -5.18 20.43 13.13
N VAL A 127 -4.25 21.37 13.06
CA VAL A 127 -2.90 21.17 13.63
C VAL A 127 -2.98 21.27 15.14
N THR A 128 -2.83 20.15 15.83
CA THR A 128 -2.62 20.10 17.28
C THR A 128 -1.14 19.88 17.58
N LYS A 129 -0.70 20.11 18.84
CA LYS A 129 0.71 19.84 19.23
C LYS A 129 1.09 18.36 19.14
N THR A 130 0.11 17.47 19.18
CA THR A 130 0.30 16.02 19.10
C THR A 130 0.46 15.50 17.67
N ASP A 131 0.14 16.32 16.66
CA ASP A 131 0.14 15.90 15.25
C ASP A 131 1.50 16.01 14.58
N GLY A 132 2.55 16.47 15.28
CA GLY A 132 3.88 16.66 14.71
C GLY A 132 4.46 15.39 14.10
N ASN A 133 4.36 14.26 14.80
CA ASN A 133 4.86 12.96 14.32
C ASN A 133 4.03 12.44 13.12
N ALA A 134 2.71 12.63 13.14
CA ALA A 134 1.85 12.20 12.04
C ALA A 134 2.09 13.03 10.79
N ARG A 135 2.32 14.33 10.93
CA ARG A 135 2.67 15.22 9.82
C ARG A 135 4.02 14.86 9.22
N TRP A 136 5.03 14.68 10.07
CA TRP A 136 6.34 14.20 9.65
C TRP A 136 6.20 12.86 8.91
N GLY A 137 5.47 11.88 9.46
CA GLY A 137 5.23 10.61 8.80
C GLY A 137 4.54 10.76 7.42
N SER A 138 3.60 11.71 7.28
CA SER A 138 2.97 12.04 6.01
C SER A 138 3.98 12.60 4.98
N ASP A 139 4.86 13.51 5.41
CA ASP A 139 5.87 14.10 4.52
C ASP A 139 6.88 13.04 4.07
N GLU A 140 7.27 12.12 4.97
CA GLU A 140 8.11 10.97 4.63
C GLU A 140 7.42 10.00 3.67
N MET A 141 6.13 9.73 3.85
CA MET A 141 5.37 8.91 2.89
C MET A 141 5.38 9.51 1.48
N ARG A 142 5.30 10.86 1.36
CA ARG A 142 5.42 11.54 0.06
C ARG A 142 6.82 11.37 -0.53
N ALA A 143 7.85 11.55 0.28
CA ALA A 143 9.23 11.36 -0.14
C ALA A 143 9.45 9.92 -0.65
N PHE A 144 9.01 8.91 0.11
CA PHE A 144 9.08 7.51 -0.33
C PHE A 144 8.29 7.26 -1.60
N ALA A 145 7.03 7.71 -1.69
CA ALA A 145 6.19 7.52 -2.86
C ALA A 145 6.79 8.10 -4.15
N ALA A 146 7.61 9.15 -4.03
CA ALA A 146 8.30 9.77 -5.17
C ALA A 146 9.48 8.94 -5.71
N HIS A 147 10.11 8.11 -4.84
CA HIS A 147 11.37 7.43 -5.12
C HIS A 147 11.25 5.91 -5.31
N TYR A 148 10.03 5.37 -5.15
CA TYR A 148 9.79 3.94 -5.27
C TYR A 148 8.79 3.62 -6.37
N THR A 149 9.05 2.49 -7.03
CA THR A 149 8.15 1.88 -8.04
C THR A 149 7.87 0.43 -7.66
N ALA A 150 6.79 -0.12 -8.23
CA ALA A 150 6.43 -1.50 -8.01
C ALA A 150 6.06 -2.17 -9.34
N ASP A 151 6.67 -3.34 -9.59
CA ASP A 151 6.23 -4.29 -10.61
C ASP A 151 5.29 -5.30 -9.99
N MET A 152 4.26 -5.70 -10.71
CA MET A 152 3.24 -6.64 -10.24
C MET A 152 3.30 -7.92 -11.05
N GLU A 153 3.33 -9.05 -10.36
CA GLU A 153 3.09 -10.34 -11.00
C GLU A 153 1.58 -10.54 -11.27
N PRO A 154 1.21 -11.43 -12.22
CA PRO A 154 -0.19 -11.77 -12.43
C PRO A 154 -0.87 -12.26 -11.15
N ALA A 155 -2.10 -11.81 -10.91
CA ALA A 155 -2.86 -12.18 -9.74
C ALA A 155 -3.15 -13.67 -9.67
N VAL A 156 -3.01 -14.25 -8.49
CA VAL A 156 -3.54 -15.57 -8.16
C VAL A 156 -4.93 -15.38 -7.56
N ILE A 157 -5.97 -15.82 -8.29
CA ILE A 157 -7.37 -15.61 -7.92
C ILE A 157 -7.98 -16.93 -7.41
N ALA A 158 -8.60 -16.86 -6.23
CA ALA A 158 -9.35 -17.97 -5.61
C ALA A 158 -10.73 -17.47 -5.15
N GLY A 159 -11.73 -17.62 -5.99
CA GLY A 159 -13.10 -17.17 -5.74
C GLY A 159 -13.21 -15.65 -5.68
N ASP A 160 -13.56 -15.13 -4.51
CA ASP A 160 -13.66 -13.69 -4.20
C ASP A 160 -12.38 -13.09 -3.62
N ARG A 161 -11.30 -13.86 -3.54
CA ARG A 161 -9.99 -13.43 -3.04
C ARG A 161 -8.94 -13.46 -4.14
N ALA A 162 -8.01 -12.55 -4.06
CA ALA A 162 -6.84 -12.52 -4.93
C ALA A 162 -5.59 -12.12 -4.15
N SER A 163 -4.44 -12.65 -4.58
CA SER A 163 -3.13 -12.21 -4.13
C SER A 163 -2.28 -11.79 -5.32
N VAL A 164 -1.58 -10.67 -5.17
CA VAL A 164 -0.66 -10.13 -6.17
C VAL A 164 0.69 -9.95 -5.50
N LEU A 165 1.71 -10.60 -6.02
CA LEU A 165 3.08 -10.34 -5.59
C LEU A 165 3.58 -9.08 -6.27
N CYS A 166 4.04 -8.13 -5.46
CA CYS A 166 4.62 -6.87 -5.91
C CYS A 166 6.10 -6.85 -5.54
N ARG A 167 6.93 -6.57 -6.52
CA ARG A 167 8.33 -6.26 -6.36
C ARG A 167 8.47 -4.74 -6.26
N VAL A 168 8.95 -4.25 -5.12
CA VAL A 168 9.16 -2.83 -4.86
C VAL A 168 10.65 -2.54 -4.98
N TYR A 169 11.01 -1.46 -5.65
CA TYR A 169 12.40 -1.03 -5.80
C TYR A 169 12.51 0.49 -5.86
N GLY A 170 13.59 1.00 -5.30
CA GLY A 170 13.89 2.42 -5.26
C GLY A 170 14.78 2.86 -6.42
N ASP A 171 14.81 4.17 -6.65
CA ASP A 171 15.70 4.83 -7.60
C ASP A 171 17.13 5.03 -7.03
N ASP A 172 18.01 5.71 -7.78
CA ASP A 172 19.41 5.95 -7.39
C ASP A 172 19.60 7.11 -6.37
N THR A 173 18.53 7.68 -5.82
CA THR A 173 18.59 8.69 -4.77
C THR A 173 18.93 8.08 -3.42
N ASP A 174 19.27 8.91 -2.43
CA ASP A 174 19.54 8.45 -1.05
C ASP A 174 18.31 7.75 -0.47
N TYR A 175 17.10 8.27 -0.71
CA TYR A 175 15.85 7.61 -0.32
C TYR A 175 15.59 6.31 -1.07
N GLY A 176 15.79 6.27 -2.38
CA GLY A 176 15.57 5.05 -3.17
C GLY A 176 16.57 3.93 -2.85
N ARG A 177 17.80 4.28 -2.45
CA ARG A 177 18.82 3.29 -2.05
C ARG A 177 18.60 2.68 -0.66
N LEU A 178 17.68 3.19 0.16
CA LEU A 178 17.36 2.60 1.45
C LEU A 178 16.85 1.17 1.30
N LEU A 179 15.97 0.94 0.31
CA LEU A 179 15.47 -0.38 -0.06
C LEU A 179 15.71 -0.61 -1.55
N SER A 180 16.82 -1.24 -1.91
CA SER A 180 17.15 -1.52 -3.31
C SER A 180 16.11 -2.43 -3.98
N GLU A 181 15.57 -3.38 -3.24
CA GLU A 181 14.52 -4.30 -3.68
C GLU A 181 13.81 -4.90 -2.46
N GLY A 182 12.49 -4.96 -2.53
CA GLY A 182 11.66 -5.63 -1.54
C GLY A 182 10.47 -6.33 -2.20
N PHE A 183 9.89 -7.31 -1.50
CA PHE A 183 8.71 -8.04 -1.98
C PHE A 183 7.59 -7.90 -0.97
N VAL A 184 6.41 -7.53 -1.48
CA VAL A 184 5.17 -7.50 -0.71
C VAL A 184 4.08 -8.25 -1.46
N THR A 185 3.20 -8.91 -0.72
CA THR A 185 2.00 -9.53 -1.28
C THR A 185 0.81 -8.68 -0.90
N ALA A 186 0.12 -8.16 -1.91
CA ALA A 186 -1.17 -7.48 -1.77
C ALA A 186 -2.30 -8.52 -1.81
N GLU A 187 -3.15 -8.55 -0.78
CA GLU A 187 -4.34 -9.41 -0.73
C GLU A 187 -5.58 -8.55 -0.92
N LEU A 188 -6.41 -8.96 -1.91
CA LEU A 188 -7.61 -8.23 -2.29
C LEU A 188 -8.85 -9.12 -2.16
N VAL A 189 -9.99 -8.48 -1.89
CA VAL A 189 -11.30 -9.13 -1.85
C VAL A 189 -12.21 -8.48 -2.88
N ARG A 190 -12.94 -9.31 -3.63
CA ARG A 190 -13.96 -8.84 -4.58
C ARG A 190 -15.23 -8.46 -3.81
N ARG A 191 -15.68 -7.24 -4.00
CA ARG A 191 -16.94 -6.74 -3.44
C ARG A 191 -18.11 -7.07 -4.33
N GLU A 192 -19.35 -6.94 -3.82
CA GLU A 192 -20.60 -7.25 -4.55
C GLU A 192 -20.73 -6.51 -5.88
N ASN A 193 -20.18 -5.30 -5.98
CA ASN A 193 -20.14 -4.52 -7.22
C ASN A 193 -19.10 -5.01 -8.24
N GLY A 194 -18.42 -6.14 -7.95
CA GLY A 194 -17.40 -6.76 -8.78
C GLY A 194 -16.02 -6.12 -8.73
N ARG A 195 -15.83 -5.04 -7.95
CA ARG A 195 -14.53 -4.37 -7.78
C ARG A 195 -13.69 -5.07 -6.72
N TRP A 196 -12.38 -5.07 -6.93
CA TRP A 196 -11.41 -5.55 -5.95
C TRP A 196 -11.04 -4.44 -4.98
N LYS A 197 -10.91 -4.79 -3.71
CA LYS A 197 -10.50 -3.88 -2.64
C LYS A 197 -9.34 -4.50 -1.87
N LEU A 198 -8.25 -3.74 -1.71
CA LEU A 198 -7.09 -4.15 -0.92
C LEU A 198 -7.50 -4.25 0.55
N VAL A 199 -7.18 -5.37 1.18
CA VAL A 199 -7.51 -5.64 2.58
C VAL A 199 -6.28 -5.99 3.42
N ARG A 200 -5.14 -6.34 2.78
CA ARG A 200 -3.91 -6.69 3.50
C ARG A 200 -2.69 -6.50 2.62
N ILE A 201 -1.61 -6.07 3.24
CA ILE A 201 -0.26 -6.08 2.67
C ILE A 201 0.63 -6.83 3.63
N ARG A 202 1.39 -7.80 3.14
CA ARG A 202 2.33 -8.57 3.96
C ARG A 202 3.66 -8.76 3.27
N THR A 203 4.70 -8.93 4.07
CA THR A 203 6.03 -9.38 3.63
C THR A 203 6.19 -10.87 3.89
N ASP A 204 7.07 -11.52 3.14
CA ASP A 204 7.45 -12.92 3.36
C ASP A 204 8.88 -12.95 3.91
N PRO A 205 9.08 -13.31 5.19
CA PRO A 205 10.41 -13.33 5.79
C PRO A 205 11.34 -14.40 5.18
N ALA A 206 10.77 -15.42 4.53
CA ALA A 206 11.56 -16.47 3.87
C ALA A 206 12.11 -16.04 2.50
N ARG A 207 11.61 -14.96 1.91
CA ARG A 207 12.14 -14.42 0.66
C ARG A 207 13.38 -13.58 0.93
N ALA A 208 14.37 -13.69 0.04
CA ALA A 208 15.44 -12.70 -0.04
C ALA A 208 14.79 -11.30 -0.18
N ASN A 209 15.29 -10.33 0.58
CA ASN A 209 14.69 -8.99 0.66
C ASN A 209 13.21 -9.00 1.15
N GLY A 210 12.87 -9.88 2.09
CA GLY A 210 11.59 -9.87 2.80
C GLY A 210 11.60 -8.91 4.00
N PHE A 211 11.05 -9.37 5.12
CA PHE A 211 10.90 -8.54 6.33
C PHE A 211 12.21 -7.85 6.78
N TYR A 212 13.34 -8.58 6.79
CA TYR A 212 14.62 -8.02 7.20
C TYR A 212 15.11 -6.87 6.32
N ALA A 213 14.82 -6.90 5.01
CA ALA A 213 15.21 -5.81 4.13
C ALA A 213 14.47 -4.50 4.46
N PHE A 214 13.22 -4.59 4.91
CA PHE A 214 12.47 -3.42 5.36
C PHE A 214 12.99 -2.89 6.70
N ILE A 215 13.40 -3.78 7.63
CA ILE A 215 14.04 -3.36 8.88
C ILE A 215 15.40 -2.69 8.60
N ASP A 216 16.24 -3.30 7.77
CA ASP A 216 17.53 -2.71 7.39
C ASP A 216 17.36 -1.35 6.66
N ALA A 217 16.28 -1.19 5.89
CA ALA A 217 15.96 0.07 5.26
C ALA A 217 15.53 1.14 6.30
N ALA A 218 14.77 0.74 7.32
CA ALA A 218 14.37 1.62 8.41
C ALA A 218 15.59 2.08 9.22
N GLU A 219 16.51 1.15 9.57
CA GLU A 219 17.76 1.49 10.27
C GLU A 219 18.61 2.51 9.46
N ARG A 220 18.84 2.23 8.18
CA ARG A 220 19.56 3.17 7.30
C ARG A 220 18.87 4.51 7.15
N TYR A 221 17.54 4.55 7.24
CA TYR A 221 16.78 5.78 7.22
C TYR A 221 17.10 6.64 8.47
N TRP A 222 17.16 6.03 9.67
CA TRP A 222 17.54 6.75 10.89
C TRP A 222 18.96 7.30 10.81
N GLU A 223 19.91 6.52 10.30
CA GLU A 223 21.29 6.97 10.03
C GLU A 223 21.28 8.16 9.04
N LEU A 224 20.50 8.09 7.96
CA LEU A 224 20.39 9.20 6.98
C LEU A 224 19.86 10.48 7.62
N GLN A 225 18.95 10.36 8.59
CA GLN A 225 18.40 11.50 9.33
C GLN A 225 19.34 12.03 10.42
N GLY A 226 20.48 11.37 10.66
CA GLY A 226 21.45 11.74 11.71
C GLY A 226 20.96 11.41 13.12
N TRP A 227 20.16 10.39 13.26
CA TRP A 227 19.61 9.89 14.53
C TRP A 227 20.34 8.60 14.93
N ASP A 228 21.63 8.69 15.23
CA ASP A 228 22.48 7.60 15.73
C ASP A 228 22.22 7.27 17.22
#